data_a127df15d3b0f63a7191fc5454a22241
#
_entry.id   a127df15d3b0f63a7191fc5454a22241
#
_cell.length_a   1.000
_cell.length_b   1.000
_cell.length_c   1.000
_cell.angle_alpha   90.00
_cell.angle_beta   90.00
_cell.angle_gamma   90.00
#
_symmetry.space_group_name_H-M   'P 1'
#
loop_
_entity.id
_entity.type
_entity.pdbx_description
1 polymer ?
#
loop_
_entity_poly.entity_id
_entity_poly.type
_entity_poly.pdbx_seq_one_letter_code
_entity_poly.pdbx_strand_id
1 'polypeptide(L)'
;MKTRGRYGYRRITAELRKRKFSVNHKTVQRLMKKLGLVCRVRMKKYRSYKGKVGKIAPNLLNRDFHAEKPNQKWVTDVTKFSLFGEKLYLSPILDLYSNDLVSYTISDRPVLSMVTTMLNEAFAKIPDGTNLILHSDQGWQYQHKQYQRMLREKGIRQSMSRKGNCLDNAVIENF
;
A
#
# COMPACT_ATOMS: atom_id res chain seq x y z
N MET A 1 21.04 -31.46 9.59
CA MET A 1 19.77 -30.72 9.46
C MET A 1 19.23 -30.92 8.04
N LYS A 2 18.14 -31.69 7.88
CA LYS A 2 17.56 -31.99 6.55
C LYS A 2 16.66 -30.81 6.13
N THR A 3 17.12 -29.93 5.28
CA THR A 3 16.38 -28.74 4.80
C THR A 3 15.19 -29.06 3.87
N ARG A 4 15.00 -30.34 3.54
CA ARG A 4 13.94 -30.88 2.65
C ARG A 4 13.75 -30.06 1.36
N GLY A 5 14.80 -29.45 0.81
CA GLY A 5 14.74 -28.64 -0.41
C GLY A 5 14.03 -27.28 -0.27
N ARG A 6 13.86 -26.76 0.96
CA ARG A 6 13.18 -25.47 1.21
C ARG A 6 14.11 -24.25 1.15
N TYR A 7 15.43 -24.47 1.16
CA TYR A 7 16.39 -23.36 1.21
C TYR A 7 16.98 -23.08 -0.17
N GLY A 8 16.88 -21.81 -0.60
CA GLY A 8 17.60 -21.30 -1.75
C GLY A 8 19.05 -20.92 -1.40
N TYR A 9 19.87 -20.65 -2.41
CA TYR A 9 21.31 -20.40 -2.25
C TYR A 9 21.63 -19.30 -1.22
N ARG A 10 20.85 -18.23 -1.11
CA ARG A 10 21.07 -17.16 -0.12
C ARG A 10 20.95 -17.67 1.32
N ARG A 11 19.92 -18.47 1.60
CA ARG A 11 19.69 -19.06 2.91
C ARG A 11 20.75 -20.11 3.25
N ILE A 12 21.16 -20.90 2.27
CA ILE A 12 22.26 -21.88 2.43
C ILE A 12 23.58 -21.15 2.69
N THR A 13 23.86 -20.04 2.00
CA THR A 13 25.04 -19.21 2.27
C THR A 13 25.05 -18.69 3.70
N ALA A 14 23.93 -18.19 4.19
CA ALA A 14 23.82 -17.71 5.56
C ALA A 14 24.07 -18.84 6.59
N GLU A 15 23.53 -20.02 6.34
CA GLU A 15 23.71 -21.19 7.21
C GLU A 15 25.16 -21.72 7.20
N LEU A 16 25.83 -21.70 6.05
CA LEU A 16 27.25 -22.05 5.93
C LEU A 16 28.13 -21.04 6.69
N ARG A 17 27.82 -19.75 6.60
CA ARG A 17 28.55 -18.71 7.35
C ARG A 17 28.38 -18.85 8.86
N LYS A 18 27.16 -19.19 9.34
CA LYS A 18 26.96 -19.54 10.76
C LYS A 18 27.83 -20.69 11.22
N ARG A 19 28.13 -21.64 10.33
CA ARG A 19 29.05 -22.78 10.58
C ARG A 19 30.52 -22.43 10.31
N LYS A 20 30.87 -21.13 10.25
CA LYS A 20 32.22 -20.61 10.05
C LYS A 20 32.85 -20.92 8.68
N PHE A 21 32.05 -21.30 7.65
CA PHE A 21 32.56 -21.43 6.28
C PHE A 21 32.53 -20.05 5.62
N SER A 22 33.71 -19.57 5.20
CA SER A 22 33.82 -18.32 4.43
C SER A 22 33.52 -18.60 2.96
N VAL A 23 32.28 -18.44 2.54
CA VAL A 23 31.84 -18.71 1.16
C VAL A 23 31.04 -17.55 0.58
N ASN A 24 31.24 -17.30 -0.72
CA ASN A 24 30.47 -16.32 -1.46
C ASN A 24 29.16 -16.96 -1.94
N HIS A 25 28.07 -16.17 -1.95
CA HIS A 25 26.77 -16.63 -2.41
C HIS A 25 26.75 -17.10 -3.87
N LYS A 26 27.60 -16.51 -4.76
CA LYS A 26 27.76 -16.95 -6.16
C LYS A 26 28.36 -18.35 -6.23
N THR A 27 29.34 -18.65 -5.38
CA THR A 27 29.95 -19.98 -5.27
C THR A 27 28.93 -21.01 -4.81
N VAL A 28 28.14 -20.70 -3.77
CA VAL A 28 27.07 -21.57 -3.28
C VAL A 28 26.02 -21.82 -4.36
N GLN A 29 25.63 -20.80 -5.11
CA GLN A 29 24.68 -20.93 -6.22
C GLN A 29 25.20 -21.87 -7.31
N ARG A 30 26.46 -21.72 -7.70
CA ARG A 30 27.13 -22.58 -8.71
C ARG A 30 27.21 -24.04 -8.24
N LEU A 31 27.60 -24.26 -6.97
CA LEU A 31 27.66 -25.60 -6.39
C LEU A 31 26.28 -26.26 -6.29
N MET A 32 25.27 -25.52 -5.86
CA MET A 32 23.91 -26.03 -5.82
C MET A 32 23.43 -26.45 -7.22
N LYS A 33 23.73 -25.64 -8.26
CA LYS A 33 23.40 -26.00 -9.65
C LYS A 33 24.12 -27.26 -10.08
N LYS A 34 25.44 -27.40 -9.79
CA LYS A 34 26.24 -28.57 -10.10
C LYS A 34 25.71 -29.85 -9.42
N LEU A 35 25.20 -29.73 -8.19
CA LEU A 35 24.67 -30.84 -7.39
C LEU A 35 23.15 -31.08 -7.64
N GLY A 36 22.52 -30.42 -8.60
CA GLY A 36 21.09 -30.56 -8.87
C GLY A 36 20.18 -30.08 -7.72
N LEU A 37 20.71 -29.30 -6.78
CA LEU A 37 19.97 -28.80 -5.62
C LEU A 37 19.16 -27.56 -5.99
N VAL A 38 17.85 -27.71 -6.08
CA VAL A 38 16.92 -26.63 -6.41
C VAL A 38 16.00 -26.34 -5.22
N CYS A 39 15.76 -25.07 -4.94
CA CYS A 39 14.73 -24.69 -3.95
C CYS A 39 13.34 -25.06 -4.48
N ARG A 40 12.68 -26.02 -3.82
CA ARG A 40 11.33 -26.50 -4.21
C ARG A 40 10.20 -25.54 -3.80
N VAL A 41 10.49 -24.62 -2.88
CA VAL A 41 9.50 -23.63 -2.43
C VAL A 41 9.68 -22.37 -3.27
N ARG A 42 8.85 -22.22 -4.29
CA ARG A 42 8.70 -20.92 -4.97
C ARG A 42 7.79 -20.04 -4.13
N MET A 43 8.26 -18.86 -3.72
CA MET A 43 7.37 -17.84 -3.22
C MET A 43 6.35 -17.53 -4.34
N LYS A 44 5.06 -17.69 -4.05
CA LYS A 44 4.03 -17.21 -4.95
C LYS A 44 4.26 -15.71 -5.14
N LYS A 45 4.50 -15.28 -6.39
CA LYS A 45 4.48 -13.85 -6.69
C LYS A 45 3.13 -13.32 -6.24
N TYR A 46 3.15 -12.25 -5.45
CA TYR A 46 1.93 -11.51 -5.14
C TYR A 46 1.24 -11.18 -6.48
N ARG A 47 0.02 -11.65 -6.64
CA ARG A 47 -0.86 -11.22 -7.74
C ARG A 47 -1.86 -10.28 -7.10
N SER A 48 -1.77 -9.01 -7.45
CA SER A 48 -2.84 -8.07 -7.12
C SER A 48 -4.17 -8.62 -7.64
N TYR A 49 -5.22 -8.40 -6.87
CA TYR A 49 -6.57 -8.82 -7.21
C TYR A 49 -6.93 -8.36 -8.63
N LYS A 50 -7.27 -9.31 -9.51
CA LYS A 50 -7.71 -9.08 -10.87
C LYS A 50 -9.25 -9.07 -10.98
N GLY A 51 -9.97 -8.65 -9.93
CA GLY A 51 -11.41 -8.45 -10.01
C GLY A 51 -11.80 -7.38 -11.03
N LYS A 52 -13.11 -7.20 -11.25
CA LYS A 52 -13.62 -6.09 -12.08
C LYS A 52 -13.04 -4.79 -11.51
N VAL A 53 -12.04 -4.28 -12.19
CA VAL A 53 -11.37 -3.02 -11.84
C VAL A 53 -12.39 -1.94 -12.06
N GLY A 54 -12.72 -1.17 -11.04
CA GLY A 54 -13.56 0.01 -11.17
C GLY A 54 -12.89 1.08 -12.05
N LYS A 55 -13.45 2.24 -12.11
CA LYS A 55 -12.87 3.35 -12.88
C LYS A 55 -11.65 3.93 -12.15
N ILE A 56 -10.51 3.98 -12.80
CA ILE A 56 -9.27 4.61 -12.30
C ILE A 56 -9.34 6.11 -12.63
N ALA A 57 -9.11 6.96 -11.62
CA ALA A 57 -9.01 8.40 -11.80
C ALA A 57 -7.59 8.79 -12.29
N PRO A 58 -7.44 9.93 -13.02
CA PRO A 58 -6.14 10.42 -13.42
C PRO A 58 -5.30 10.84 -12.21
N ASN A 59 -3.97 10.82 -12.35
CA ASN A 59 -3.07 11.39 -11.33
C ASN A 59 -3.04 12.91 -11.49
N LEU A 60 -3.72 13.63 -10.59
CA LEU A 60 -3.79 15.08 -10.57
C LEU A 60 -2.67 15.71 -9.76
N LEU A 61 -2.15 15.01 -8.74
CA LEU A 61 -1.04 15.51 -7.93
C LEU A 61 0.29 15.54 -8.69
N ASN A 62 0.53 14.53 -9.51
CA ASN A 62 1.77 14.38 -10.27
C ASN A 62 3.06 14.59 -9.44
N ARG A 63 3.07 14.10 -8.19
CA ARG A 63 4.11 14.23 -7.16
C ARG A 63 4.28 15.64 -6.60
N ASP A 64 3.41 16.58 -6.92
CA ASP A 64 3.36 17.87 -6.25
C ASP A 64 2.51 17.72 -4.97
N PHE A 65 3.20 17.38 -3.88
CA PHE A 65 2.60 17.22 -2.54
C PHE A 65 2.54 18.53 -1.75
N HIS A 66 3.03 19.62 -2.33
CA HIS A 66 2.94 20.94 -1.70
C HIS A 66 1.51 21.49 -1.77
N ALA A 67 0.99 21.95 -0.64
CA ALA A 67 -0.28 22.65 -0.54
C ALA A 67 -0.06 24.05 0.05
N GLU A 68 -0.75 25.05 -0.46
CA GLU A 68 -0.61 26.45 -0.01
C GLU A 68 -1.58 26.80 1.13
N LYS A 69 -2.63 26.02 1.30
CA LYS A 69 -3.67 26.24 2.32
C LYS A 69 -4.30 24.93 2.79
N PRO A 70 -4.92 24.91 3.98
CA PRO A 70 -5.64 23.75 4.48
C PRO A 70 -6.75 23.30 3.52
N ASN A 71 -7.02 22.01 3.48
CA ASN A 71 -8.08 21.38 2.67
C ASN A 71 -7.93 21.64 1.16
N GLN A 72 -6.70 21.82 0.68
CA GLN A 72 -6.40 21.91 -0.76
C GLN A 72 -6.06 20.55 -1.35
N LYS A 73 -5.23 19.77 -0.66
CA LYS A 73 -4.80 18.44 -1.07
C LYS A 73 -4.80 17.50 0.12
N TRP A 74 -5.54 16.43 0.02
CA TRP A 74 -5.55 15.32 0.97
C TRP A 74 -4.98 14.06 0.36
N VAL A 75 -4.38 13.22 1.20
CA VAL A 75 -3.91 11.89 0.81
C VAL A 75 -4.52 10.83 1.72
N THR A 76 -4.75 9.64 1.18
CA THR A 76 -5.31 8.49 1.92
C THR A 76 -4.72 7.18 1.43
N ASP A 77 -4.59 6.22 2.34
CA ASP A 77 -4.20 4.85 2.05
C ASP A 77 -4.86 3.89 3.06
N VAL A 78 -4.86 2.60 2.75
CA VAL A 78 -5.29 1.56 3.70
C VAL A 78 -4.08 0.74 4.12
N THR A 79 -3.57 1.02 5.30
CA THR A 79 -2.42 0.34 5.87
C THR A 79 -2.83 -0.82 6.77
N LYS A 80 -2.14 -1.95 6.62
CA LYS A 80 -2.35 -3.15 7.43
C LYS A 80 -1.29 -3.27 8.50
N PHE A 81 -1.71 -3.37 9.75
CA PHE A 81 -0.88 -3.68 10.90
C PHE A 81 -1.09 -5.11 11.38
N SER A 82 -0.09 -5.67 12.03
CA SER A 82 -0.19 -6.95 12.75
C SER A 82 0.28 -6.71 14.18
N LEU A 83 -0.68 -6.68 15.11
CA LEU A 83 -0.45 -6.47 16.54
C LEU A 83 -0.91 -7.72 17.29
N PHE A 84 -0.04 -8.26 18.14
CA PHE A 84 -0.33 -9.43 18.99
C PHE A 84 -0.95 -10.64 18.25
N GLY A 85 -0.59 -10.83 16.97
CA GLY A 85 -1.14 -11.92 16.14
C GLY A 85 -2.43 -11.58 15.40
N GLU A 86 -3.06 -10.46 15.71
CA GLU A 86 -4.25 -9.95 15.03
C GLU A 86 -3.90 -9.02 13.87
N LYS A 87 -4.82 -8.90 12.91
CA LYS A 87 -4.68 -8.02 11.75
C LYS A 87 -5.63 -6.85 11.91
N LEU A 88 -5.08 -5.65 11.94
CA LEU A 88 -5.85 -4.41 11.94
C LEU A 88 -5.54 -3.62 10.67
N TYR A 89 -6.52 -2.88 10.21
CA TYR A 89 -6.43 -2.01 9.05
C TYR A 89 -6.77 -0.59 9.48
N LEU A 90 -5.91 0.35 9.12
CA LEU A 90 -6.08 1.78 9.33
C LEU A 90 -6.34 2.45 7.99
N SER A 91 -7.35 3.29 7.91
CA SER A 91 -7.62 4.16 6.75
C SER A 91 -7.59 5.61 7.22
N PRO A 92 -6.50 6.33 7.07
CA PRO A 92 -6.37 7.73 7.42
C PRO A 92 -6.65 8.65 6.23
N ILE A 93 -7.03 9.90 6.50
CA ILE A 93 -6.92 11.04 5.60
C ILE A 93 -5.96 12.06 6.22
N LEU A 94 -4.93 12.43 5.51
CA LEU A 94 -3.92 13.41 5.90
C LEU A 94 -4.07 14.66 5.03
N ASP A 95 -4.07 15.85 5.64
CA ASP A 95 -3.96 17.13 4.95
C ASP A 95 -2.50 17.43 4.63
N LEU A 96 -2.19 17.68 3.36
CA LEU A 96 -0.81 17.95 2.93
C LEU A 96 -0.28 19.34 3.31
N TYR A 97 -1.14 20.27 3.75
CA TYR A 97 -0.72 21.58 4.20
C TYR A 97 -0.22 21.55 5.65
N SER A 98 -1.05 21.01 6.55
CA SER A 98 -0.73 20.98 7.98
C SER A 98 -0.02 19.70 8.41
N ASN A 99 -0.06 18.64 7.60
CA ASN A 99 0.28 17.26 7.94
C ASN A 99 -0.56 16.71 9.11
N ASP A 100 -1.76 17.27 9.32
CA ASP A 100 -2.69 16.81 10.33
C ASP A 100 -3.59 15.67 9.82
N LEU A 101 -3.95 14.80 10.74
CA LEU A 101 -4.90 13.74 10.50
C LEU A 101 -6.33 14.28 10.48
N VAL A 102 -6.93 14.40 9.30
CA VAL A 102 -8.30 14.91 9.12
C VAL A 102 -9.32 13.96 9.71
N SER A 103 -9.23 12.69 9.35
CA SER A 103 -10.07 11.60 9.88
C SER A 103 -9.36 10.28 9.71
N TYR A 104 -9.82 9.26 10.45
CA TYR A 104 -9.34 7.89 10.28
C TYR A 104 -10.38 6.89 10.77
N THR A 105 -10.29 5.67 10.27
CA THR A 105 -11.03 4.52 10.80
C THR A 105 -10.10 3.32 10.97
N ILE A 106 -10.41 2.49 11.98
CA ILE A 106 -9.73 1.23 12.23
C ILE A 106 -10.73 0.10 12.09
N SER A 107 -10.33 -1.00 11.47
CA SER A 107 -11.18 -2.18 11.26
C SER A 107 -10.35 -3.47 11.31
N ASP A 108 -10.98 -4.59 11.65
CA ASP A 108 -10.40 -5.94 11.56
C ASP A 108 -10.32 -6.44 10.11
N ARG A 109 -11.05 -5.81 9.20
CA ARG A 109 -11.15 -6.18 7.78
C ARG A 109 -11.08 -4.96 6.85
N PRO A 110 -10.44 -5.08 5.68
CA PRO A 110 -10.37 -4.00 4.70
C PRO A 110 -11.67 -3.95 3.87
N VAL A 111 -12.77 -3.57 4.51
CA VAL A 111 -14.10 -3.44 3.90
C VAL A 111 -14.36 -2.03 3.38
N LEU A 112 -15.29 -1.90 2.42
CA LEU A 112 -15.62 -0.59 1.85
C LEU A 112 -16.19 0.38 2.90
N SER A 113 -16.99 -0.12 3.85
CA SER A 113 -17.60 0.70 4.91
C SER A 113 -16.54 1.44 5.74
N MET A 114 -15.38 0.85 5.98
CA MET A 114 -14.26 1.49 6.66
C MET A 114 -13.86 2.80 5.96
N VAL A 115 -13.68 2.76 4.65
CA VAL A 115 -13.27 3.95 3.87
C VAL A 115 -14.42 4.95 3.73
N THR A 116 -15.66 4.49 3.58
CA THR A 116 -16.82 5.41 3.46
C THR A 116 -17.17 6.09 4.80
N THR A 117 -16.99 5.43 5.94
CA THR A 117 -17.13 6.05 7.26
C THR A 117 -16.09 7.14 7.47
N MET A 118 -14.83 6.84 7.19
CA MET A 118 -13.73 7.81 7.24
C MET A 118 -14.03 9.05 6.38
N LEU A 119 -14.56 8.86 5.15
CA LEU A 119 -14.94 9.98 4.27
C LEU A 119 -16.07 10.82 4.89
N ASN A 120 -17.11 10.21 5.46
CA ASN A 120 -18.21 10.95 6.08
C ASN A 120 -17.72 11.82 7.24
N GLU A 121 -16.83 11.31 8.08
CA GLU A 121 -16.21 12.06 9.16
C GLU A 121 -15.35 13.24 8.65
N ALA A 122 -14.60 13.01 7.56
CA ALA A 122 -13.80 14.07 6.93
C ALA A 122 -14.71 15.15 6.30
N PHE A 123 -15.79 14.73 5.62
CA PHE A 123 -16.72 15.64 4.94
C PHE A 123 -17.50 16.54 5.91
N ALA A 124 -17.73 16.09 7.15
CA ALA A 124 -18.35 16.91 8.19
C ALA A 124 -17.47 18.12 8.59
N LYS A 125 -16.19 18.08 8.31
CA LYS A 125 -15.21 19.14 8.66
C LYS A 125 -15.01 20.19 7.57
N ILE A 126 -15.56 19.99 6.38
CA ILE A 126 -15.39 20.90 5.25
C ILE A 126 -16.73 21.24 4.58
N PRO A 127 -16.91 22.45 4.02
CA PRO A 127 -18.08 22.79 3.23
C PRO A 127 -18.13 21.98 1.92
N ASP A 128 -19.27 22.04 1.24
CA ASP A 128 -19.42 21.43 -0.08
C ASP A 128 -18.75 22.28 -1.16
N GLY A 129 -18.34 21.66 -2.27
CA GLY A 129 -17.78 22.36 -3.42
C GLY A 129 -16.38 22.95 -3.23
N THR A 130 -15.58 22.39 -2.31
CA THR A 130 -14.24 22.91 -1.96
C THR A 130 -13.18 22.80 -3.06
N ASN A 131 -13.45 22.07 -4.14
CA ASN A 131 -12.47 21.75 -5.20
C ASN A 131 -11.19 21.06 -4.70
N LEU A 132 -11.25 20.48 -3.52
CA LEU A 132 -10.20 19.68 -2.89
C LEU A 132 -9.77 18.51 -3.78
N ILE A 133 -8.48 18.16 -3.79
CA ILE A 133 -7.99 16.95 -4.40
C ILE A 133 -7.78 15.89 -3.30
N LEU A 134 -8.44 14.74 -3.43
CA LEU A 134 -8.16 13.57 -2.59
C LEU A 134 -7.41 12.54 -3.42
N HIS A 135 -6.15 12.27 -3.02
CA HIS A 135 -5.25 11.34 -3.71
C HIS A 135 -5.13 10.01 -2.95
N SER A 136 -5.10 8.92 -3.69
CA SER A 136 -4.93 7.56 -3.16
C SER A 136 -4.12 6.69 -4.12
N ASP A 137 -3.79 5.48 -3.68
CA ASP A 137 -3.35 4.41 -4.58
C ASP A 137 -4.52 3.90 -5.47
N GLN A 138 -4.26 2.86 -6.26
CA GLN A 138 -5.28 2.18 -7.05
C GLN A 138 -5.96 1.03 -6.28
N GLY A 139 -6.12 1.12 -4.97
CA GLY A 139 -6.85 0.16 -4.16
C GLY A 139 -8.30 -0.01 -4.65
N TRP A 140 -8.84 -1.23 -4.53
CA TRP A 140 -10.19 -1.52 -5.01
C TRP A 140 -11.27 -0.67 -4.33
N GLN A 141 -11.06 -0.26 -3.08
CA GLN A 141 -11.96 0.59 -2.31
C GLN A 141 -12.16 1.94 -3.02
N TYR A 142 -11.06 2.54 -3.48
CA TYR A 142 -11.04 3.85 -4.14
C TYR A 142 -11.59 3.82 -5.57
N GLN A 143 -11.60 2.64 -6.19
CA GLN A 143 -12.18 2.41 -7.51
C GLN A 143 -13.68 2.09 -7.44
N HIS A 144 -14.23 1.90 -6.24
CA HIS A 144 -15.62 1.51 -6.06
C HIS A 144 -16.57 2.68 -6.38
N LYS A 145 -17.67 2.38 -7.09
CA LYS A 145 -18.66 3.39 -7.54
C LYS A 145 -19.22 4.25 -6.41
N GLN A 146 -19.47 3.65 -5.25
CA GLN A 146 -19.99 4.37 -4.08
C GLN A 146 -18.98 5.41 -3.58
N TYR A 147 -17.70 5.05 -3.43
CA TYR A 147 -16.63 5.96 -3.05
C TYR A 147 -16.54 7.15 -4.02
N GLN A 148 -16.48 6.86 -5.32
CA GLN A 148 -16.40 7.88 -6.36
C GLN A 148 -17.63 8.79 -6.41
N ARG A 149 -18.83 8.25 -6.10
CA ARG A 149 -20.06 9.03 -6.01
C ARG A 149 -19.99 10.00 -4.84
N MET A 150 -19.60 9.55 -3.65
CA MET A 150 -19.46 10.38 -2.45
C MET A 150 -18.51 11.57 -2.69
N LEU A 151 -17.36 11.35 -3.33
CA LEU A 151 -16.42 12.44 -3.67
C LEU A 151 -17.06 13.46 -4.63
N ARG A 152 -17.77 13.00 -5.67
CA ARG A 152 -18.44 13.90 -6.63
C ARG A 152 -19.55 14.72 -5.98
N GLU A 153 -20.36 14.10 -5.15
CA GLU A 153 -21.45 14.77 -4.42
C GLU A 153 -20.91 15.85 -3.49
N LYS A 154 -19.75 15.64 -2.88
CA LYS A 154 -19.04 16.62 -2.04
C LYS A 154 -18.26 17.68 -2.83
N GLY A 155 -18.11 17.52 -4.15
CA GLY A 155 -17.31 18.42 -5.00
C GLY A 155 -15.80 18.21 -4.90
N ILE A 156 -15.35 17.00 -4.49
CA ILE A 156 -13.94 16.64 -4.33
C ILE A 156 -13.42 15.97 -5.60
N ARG A 157 -12.29 16.39 -6.07
CA ARG A 157 -11.61 15.80 -7.24
C ARG A 157 -10.78 14.59 -6.82
N GLN A 158 -11.12 13.43 -7.36
CA GLN A 158 -10.35 12.21 -7.13
C GLN A 158 -9.07 12.20 -7.95
N SER A 159 -7.96 11.84 -7.30
CA SER A 159 -6.67 11.59 -7.91
C SER A 159 -6.16 10.20 -7.51
N MET A 160 -5.51 9.48 -8.43
CA MET A 160 -4.92 8.17 -8.13
C MET A 160 -3.48 8.09 -8.62
N SER A 161 -2.63 7.42 -7.85
CA SER A 161 -1.26 7.11 -8.25
C SER A 161 -1.21 6.29 -9.53
N ARG A 162 -0.12 6.38 -10.28
CA ARG A 162 0.12 5.52 -11.43
C ARG A 162 0.41 4.09 -10.97
N LYS A 163 -0.01 3.11 -11.76
CA LYS A 163 0.15 1.70 -11.42
C LYS A 163 1.63 1.33 -11.22
N GLY A 164 1.93 0.76 -10.05
CA GLY A 164 3.28 0.30 -9.71
C GLY A 164 4.29 1.41 -9.42
N ASN A 165 3.83 2.64 -9.16
CA ASN A 165 4.68 3.78 -8.85
C ASN A 165 4.47 4.23 -7.39
N CYS A 166 5.26 3.64 -6.47
CA CYS A 166 5.20 3.95 -5.04
C CYS A 166 5.52 5.42 -4.73
N LEU A 167 6.34 6.10 -5.54
CA LEU A 167 6.68 7.51 -5.35
C LEU A 167 5.46 8.44 -5.49
N ASP A 168 4.40 8.00 -6.16
CA ASP A 168 3.19 8.79 -6.31
C ASP A 168 2.34 8.80 -5.02
N ASN A 169 2.62 7.92 -4.04
CA ASN A 169 1.92 7.81 -2.75
C ASN A 169 2.88 7.91 -1.54
N ALA A 170 4.12 8.37 -1.76
CA ALA A 170 5.20 8.30 -0.79
C ALA A 170 4.90 9.04 0.53
N VAL A 171 4.13 10.12 0.52
CA VAL A 171 3.84 10.92 1.72
C VAL A 171 3.01 10.11 2.71
N ILE A 172 1.93 9.48 2.26
CA ILE A 172 1.07 8.69 3.16
C ILE A 172 1.70 7.34 3.55
N GLU A 173 2.60 6.80 2.73
CA GLU A 173 3.35 5.58 3.07
C GLU A 173 4.38 5.81 4.18
N ASN A 174 4.84 7.04 4.38
CA ASN A 174 5.81 7.44 5.40
C ASN A 174 5.17 8.10 6.63
N PHE A 175 3.86 8.25 6.66
CA PHE A 175 3.09 8.71 7.80
C PHE A 175 2.85 7.56 8.79
#